data_009f0d932bdb7bec9447ae05838e354a
#
_entry.id   009f0d932bdb7bec9447ae05838e354a
#
_cell.length_a   1.000
_cell.length_b   1.000
_cell.length_c   1.000
_cell.angle_alpha   90.00
_cell.angle_beta   90.00
_cell.angle_gamma   90.00
#
_symmetry.space_group_name_H-M   'P 1'
#
loop_
_entity.id
_entity.type
_entity.pdbx_description
1 polymer ?
#
loop_
_entity_poly.entity_id
_entity_poly.type
_entity_poly.pdbx_seq_one_letter_code
_entity_poly.pdbx_strand_id
1 'polypeptide(L)'
;MGKDLKGKELGHGICQRKNGRYDARFVDRFGKRQSISGKDLKDVKRRYNEALYENEKQINIKQSIILDEWYSEWMNVYKFDVIRENTKRYYNQIYKKHISPTLGKLNLTDIDQLTIKKLIKKLKQDGYGYETQNKVKVVLIDIFNKALTNEYIRKNPAKGISVKRDEKKEVKVLSEEEQILFFDCAKGTFYNNLFVAAVSTGMRIGELAALRWSDIDWETNVIKVTRTLVYQKYEGDEQKSFHFENPKTATSKRNIPINHQCEMALKRQYIQKNVIAQKAPKSKSVDKQYADLLFTTKFDTPINSQIICEAIKKVVDEVNLTRDYVDEIEVFSPHCFRHTFATRCFESGIQPKTVQAYLGHASLQMTMDLYTSVMPKHMSNEMDKVSEVLDRLSTNGDTITEDSYNKAVQNNKIISFYGDSVVV
;
A
#
# COMPACT_ATOMS: atom_id res chain seq x y z
N MET A 1 3.27 -60.41 -12.08
CA MET A 1 3.07 -59.74 -10.77
C MET A 1 4.19 -60.17 -9.85
N GLY A 2 4.70 -59.27 -8.98
CA GLY A 2 5.72 -59.63 -8.01
C GLY A 2 5.12 -60.43 -6.84
N LYS A 3 5.87 -61.39 -6.32
CA LYS A 3 5.43 -62.28 -5.22
C LYS A 3 6.37 -62.14 -4.02
N ASP A 4 5.87 -62.47 -2.83
CA ASP A 4 6.70 -62.65 -1.63
C ASP A 4 7.37 -64.04 -1.65
N LEU A 5 8.22 -64.31 -0.66
CA LEU A 5 8.91 -65.56 -0.52
C LEU A 5 7.98 -66.80 -0.24
N LYS A 6 6.72 -66.52 0.10
CA LYS A 6 5.68 -67.53 0.33
C LYS A 6 4.72 -67.67 -0.85
N GLY A 7 5.00 -67.01 -1.99
CA GLY A 7 4.19 -67.04 -3.20
C GLY A 7 2.97 -66.11 -3.23
N LYS A 8 2.73 -65.28 -2.19
CA LYS A 8 1.62 -64.31 -2.12
C LYS A 8 1.90 -63.15 -3.05
N GLU A 9 0.90 -62.68 -3.78
CA GLU A 9 0.99 -61.53 -4.66
C GLU A 9 1.13 -60.23 -3.89
N LEU A 10 2.12 -59.42 -4.29
CA LEU A 10 2.44 -58.14 -3.65
C LEU A 10 1.94 -56.93 -4.43
N GLY A 11 1.56 -57.09 -5.71
CA GLY A 11 1.19 -56.07 -6.63
C GLY A 11 2.23 -55.85 -7.73
N HIS A 12 1.89 -55.01 -8.73
CA HIS A 12 2.74 -54.73 -9.88
C HIS A 12 4.04 -54.00 -9.44
N GLY A 13 5.19 -54.46 -9.92
CA GLY A 13 6.50 -53.85 -9.67
C GLY A 13 7.11 -54.12 -8.28
N ILE A 14 6.43 -54.83 -7.37
CA ILE A 14 6.89 -55.07 -5.99
C ILE A 14 7.27 -56.56 -5.83
N CYS A 15 8.45 -56.84 -5.29
CA CYS A 15 8.89 -58.19 -4.98
C CYS A 15 9.59 -58.25 -3.61
N GLN A 16 9.64 -59.43 -3.01
CA GLN A 16 10.45 -59.69 -1.82
C GLN A 16 11.76 -60.38 -2.21
N ARG A 17 12.88 -59.87 -1.72
CA ARG A 17 14.22 -60.46 -1.91
C ARG A 17 14.44 -61.61 -0.94
N LYS A 18 15.41 -62.48 -1.26
CA LYS A 18 15.84 -63.61 -0.39
C LYS A 18 16.24 -63.17 1.03
N ASN A 19 16.72 -61.96 1.19
CA ASN A 19 17.09 -61.39 2.49
C ASN A 19 15.88 -60.78 3.28
N GLY A 20 14.64 -61.06 2.83
CA GLY A 20 13.41 -60.61 3.49
C GLY A 20 12.97 -59.17 3.19
N ARG A 21 13.80 -58.35 2.51
CA ARG A 21 13.43 -56.96 2.17
C ARG A 21 12.51 -56.93 0.96
N TYR A 22 11.64 -55.93 0.94
CA TYR A 22 10.76 -55.63 -0.19
C TYR A 22 11.39 -54.61 -1.11
N ASP A 23 11.31 -54.84 -2.42
CA ASP A 23 11.73 -53.92 -3.47
C ASP A 23 10.54 -53.56 -4.36
N ALA A 24 10.34 -52.29 -4.63
CA ALA A 24 9.43 -51.81 -5.62
C ALA A 24 10.21 -51.11 -6.75
N ARG A 25 9.90 -51.41 -8.01
CA ARG A 25 10.60 -50.87 -9.18
C ARG A 25 9.63 -50.28 -10.19
N PHE A 26 9.98 -49.13 -10.75
CA PHE A 26 9.27 -48.51 -11.85
C PHE A 26 10.24 -47.79 -12.79
N VAL A 27 9.75 -47.43 -13.96
CA VAL A 27 10.49 -46.61 -14.90
C VAL A 27 9.91 -45.20 -14.79
N ASP A 28 10.77 -44.25 -14.54
CA ASP A 28 10.34 -42.84 -14.50
C ASP A 28 10.10 -42.29 -15.92
N ARG A 29 9.50 -41.11 -16.03
CA ARG A 29 9.15 -40.46 -17.30
C ARG A 29 10.36 -40.18 -18.22
N PHE A 30 11.58 -40.20 -17.66
CA PHE A 30 12.82 -40.06 -18.42
C PHE A 30 13.40 -41.36 -18.91
N GLY A 31 12.68 -42.49 -18.71
CA GLY A 31 13.13 -43.79 -19.07
C GLY A 31 14.12 -44.42 -18.06
N LYS A 32 14.40 -43.76 -16.94
CA LYS A 32 15.33 -44.24 -15.91
C LYS A 32 14.63 -45.16 -14.93
N ARG A 33 15.27 -46.33 -14.66
CA ARG A 33 14.77 -47.29 -13.67
C ARG A 33 15.01 -46.78 -12.24
N GLN A 34 13.93 -46.69 -11.48
CA GLN A 34 13.93 -46.32 -10.06
C GLN A 34 13.61 -47.54 -9.20
N SER A 35 14.17 -47.59 -7.97
CA SER A 35 13.87 -48.66 -7.03
C SER A 35 13.72 -48.11 -5.60
N ILE A 36 12.73 -48.64 -4.88
CA ILE A 36 12.43 -48.31 -3.50
C ILE A 36 12.53 -49.59 -2.67
N SER A 37 13.39 -49.63 -1.66
CA SER A 37 13.61 -50.81 -0.82
C SER A 37 13.27 -50.53 0.64
N GLY A 38 12.73 -51.53 1.35
CA GLY A 38 12.42 -51.43 2.77
C GLY A 38 12.20 -52.80 3.43
N LYS A 39 12.15 -52.83 4.77
CA LYS A 39 11.83 -54.05 5.55
C LYS A 39 10.32 -54.23 5.72
N ASP A 40 9.57 -53.15 5.75
CA ASP A 40 8.12 -53.16 5.89
C ASP A 40 7.43 -52.98 4.54
N LEU A 41 6.56 -53.94 4.20
CA LEU A 41 5.79 -53.93 2.95
C LEU A 41 4.83 -52.74 2.86
N LYS A 42 4.21 -52.35 3.98
CA LYS A 42 3.23 -51.23 4.00
C LYS A 42 3.93 -49.91 3.70
N ASP A 43 5.11 -49.69 4.27
CA ASP A 43 5.91 -48.50 3.99
C ASP A 43 6.42 -48.46 2.54
N VAL A 44 6.93 -49.61 2.02
CA VAL A 44 7.39 -49.71 0.62
C VAL A 44 6.23 -49.45 -0.34
N LYS A 45 5.03 -49.98 -0.11
CA LYS A 45 3.84 -49.73 -0.92
C LYS A 45 3.44 -48.25 -0.89
N ARG A 46 3.45 -47.63 0.28
CA ARG A 46 3.12 -46.20 0.42
C ARG A 46 4.09 -45.35 -0.42
N ARG A 47 5.40 -45.51 -0.21
CA ARG A 47 6.44 -44.74 -0.96
C ARG A 47 6.42 -45.04 -2.46
N TYR A 48 6.11 -46.30 -2.85
CA TYR A 48 5.98 -46.65 -4.26
C TYR A 48 4.78 -45.99 -4.93
N ASN A 49 3.62 -45.98 -4.29
CA ASN A 49 2.43 -45.30 -4.80
C ASN A 49 2.62 -43.78 -4.85
N GLU A 50 3.30 -43.19 -3.86
CA GLU A 50 3.69 -41.79 -3.86
C GLU A 50 4.60 -41.47 -5.06
N ALA A 51 5.64 -42.29 -5.30
CA ALA A 51 6.57 -42.09 -6.41
C ALA A 51 5.91 -42.29 -7.79
N LEU A 52 4.99 -43.26 -7.94
CA LEU A 52 4.21 -43.45 -9.16
C LEU A 52 3.28 -42.24 -9.42
N TYR A 53 2.61 -41.78 -8.39
CA TYR A 53 1.75 -40.59 -8.48
C TYR A 53 2.56 -39.34 -8.88
N GLU A 54 3.74 -39.19 -8.32
CA GLU A 54 4.67 -38.10 -8.67
C GLU A 54 5.12 -38.17 -10.13
N ASN A 55 5.45 -39.40 -10.57
CA ASN A 55 5.88 -39.67 -11.93
C ASN A 55 4.73 -39.43 -12.95
N GLU A 56 3.52 -39.89 -12.63
CA GLU A 56 2.32 -39.74 -13.46
C GLU A 56 1.84 -38.31 -13.54
N LYS A 57 1.90 -37.58 -12.41
CA LYS A 57 1.53 -36.15 -12.33
C LYS A 57 2.63 -35.19 -12.80
N GLN A 58 3.75 -35.73 -13.30
CA GLN A 58 4.92 -34.94 -13.73
C GLN A 58 5.53 -34.05 -12.62
N ILE A 59 5.30 -34.41 -11.37
CA ILE A 59 5.82 -33.68 -10.23
C ILE A 59 7.29 -34.05 -10.02
N ASN A 60 8.21 -33.29 -10.59
CA ASN A 60 9.61 -33.33 -10.21
C ASN A 60 9.78 -32.48 -8.95
N ILE A 61 9.87 -33.12 -7.79
CA ILE A 61 10.52 -32.44 -6.66
C ILE A 61 12.01 -32.52 -6.98
N LYS A 62 12.47 -31.53 -7.77
CA LYS A 62 13.89 -31.31 -8.00
C LYS A 62 14.56 -31.08 -6.66
N GLN A 63 15.83 -31.43 -6.58
CA GLN A 63 16.76 -31.27 -5.46
C GLN A 63 16.28 -30.34 -4.34
N SER A 64 16.41 -30.82 -3.11
CA SER A 64 16.18 -30.02 -1.90
C SER A 64 16.92 -28.70 -2.01
N ILE A 65 16.19 -27.59 -2.18
CA ILE A 65 16.72 -26.23 -2.22
C ILE A 65 16.22 -25.48 -0.99
N ILE A 66 17.10 -24.76 -0.30
CA ILE A 66 16.70 -23.92 0.83
C ILE A 66 16.05 -22.62 0.35
N LEU A 67 15.22 -22.04 1.22
CA LEU A 67 14.46 -20.82 0.86
C LEU A 67 15.36 -19.64 0.52
N ASP A 68 16.53 -19.48 1.16
CA ASP A 68 17.47 -18.38 0.87
C ASP A 68 18.06 -18.49 -0.56
N GLU A 69 18.40 -19.71 -1.00
CA GLU A 69 18.89 -19.96 -2.36
C GLU A 69 17.80 -19.73 -3.39
N TRP A 70 16.59 -20.26 -3.13
CA TRP A 70 15.44 -20.04 -3.98
C TRP A 70 15.04 -18.58 -4.07
N TYR A 71 15.07 -17.83 -2.97
CA TYR A 71 14.81 -16.40 -2.97
C TYR A 71 15.79 -15.64 -3.86
N SER A 72 17.07 -15.97 -3.78
CA SER A 72 18.11 -15.34 -4.60
C SER A 72 17.88 -15.64 -6.10
N GLU A 73 17.59 -16.88 -6.45
CA GLU A 73 17.26 -17.27 -7.83
C GLU A 73 15.99 -16.58 -8.32
N TRP A 74 14.93 -16.58 -7.49
CA TRP A 74 13.67 -15.95 -7.81
C TRP A 74 13.79 -14.44 -8.03
N MET A 75 14.57 -13.74 -7.22
CA MET A 75 14.83 -12.30 -7.39
C MET A 75 15.61 -12.02 -8.67
N ASN A 76 16.65 -12.80 -8.96
CA ASN A 76 17.53 -12.56 -10.10
C ASN A 76 16.90 -12.96 -11.43
N VAL A 77 16.12 -14.05 -11.47
CA VAL A 77 15.56 -14.56 -12.73
C VAL A 77 14.17 -14.02 -13.01
N TYR A 78 13.31 -13.92 -11.99
CA TYR A 78 11.89 -13.60 -12.20
C TYR A 78 11.50 -12.16 -11.84
N LYS A 79 12.35 -11.44 -11.09
CA LYS A 79 12.02 -10.09 -10.61
C LYS A 79 12.97 -9.01 -11.13
N PHE A 80 14.14 -9.38 -11.63
CA PHE A 80 15.22 -8.44 -11.97
C PHE A 80 14.75 -7.29 -12.89
N ASP A 81 14.13 -7.61 -14.04
CA ASP A 81 13.65 -6.60 -15.00
C ASP A 81 12.14 -6.34 -14.94
N VAL A 82 11.41 -7.04 -14.05
CA VAL A 82 9.94 -7.00 -14.01
C VAL A 82 9.43 -5.99 -12.98
N ILE A 83 10.16 -5.83 -11.88
CA ILE A 83 9.75 -4.92 -10.79
C ILE A 83 10.68 -3.73 -10.68
N ARG A 84 10.11 -2.58 -10.27
CA ARG A 84 10.87 -1.35 -10.05
C ARG A 84 11.84 -1.48 -8.88
N GLU A 85 12.94 -0.72 -8.89
CA GLU A 85 13.97 -0.73 -7.84
C GLU A 85 13.40 -0.54 -6.43
N ASN A 86 12.43 0.33 -6.25
CA ASN A 86 11.75 0.50 -4.96
C ASN A 86 11.04 -0.76 -4.49
N THR A 87 10.42 -1.53 -5.38
CA THR A 87 9.74 -2.79 -5.04
C THR A 87 10.77 -3.89 -4.75
N LYS A 88 11.86 -3.95 -5.51
CA LYS A 88 12.99 -4.85 -5.31
C LYS A 88 13.62 -4.64 -3.92
N ARG A 89 13.93 -3.38 -3.59
CA ARG A 89 14.44 -3.01 -2.27
C ARG A 89 13.46 -3.41 -1.15
N TYR A 90 12.18 -3.14 -1.34
CA TYR A 90 11.14 -3.50 -0.38
C TYR A 90 11.08 -5.01 -0.15
N TYR A 91 11.09 -5.83 -1.21
CA TYR A 91 11.10 -7.29 -1.11
C TYR A 91 12.35 -7.76 -0.37
N ASN A 92 13.52 -7.24 -0.72
CA ASN A 92 14.78 -7.55 -0.04
C ASN A 92 14.74 -7.19 1.46
N GLN A 93 14.18 -6.03 1.82
CA GLN A 93 14.05 -5.61 3.21
C GLN A 93 13.12 -6.54 4.00
N ILE A 94 11.93 -6.86 3.46
CA ILE A 94 10.97 -7.76 4.10
C ILE A 94 11.57 -9.15 4.25
N TYR A 95 12.19 -9.67 3.19
CA TYR A 95 12.79 -10.99 3.20
C TYR A 95 13.92 -11.10 4.22
N LYS A 96 14.93 -10.26 4.12
CA LYS A 96 16.12 -10.28 4.99
C LYS A 96 15.78 -10.03 6.46
N LYS A 97 14.85 -9.11 6.74
CA LYS A 97 14.52 -8.74 8.12
C LYS A 97 13.54 -9.72 8.80
N HIS A 98 12.56 -10.24 8.05
CA HIS A 98 11.43 -10.94 8.67
C HIS A 98 11.29 -12.40 8.26
N ILE A 99 11.78 -12.80 7.08
CA ILE A 99 11.58 -14.17 6.55
C ILE A 99 12.83 -15.02 6.72
N SER A 100 13.96 -14.58 6.18
CA SER A 100 15.23 -15.32 6.17
C SER A 100 15.68 -15.78 7.56
N PRO A 101 15.62 -14.95 8.63
CA PRO A 101 16.09 -15.38 9.96
C PRO A 101 15.37 -16.61 10.52
N THR A 102 14.14 -16.88 10.06
CA THR A 102 13.32 -18.01 10.58
C THR A 102 13.16 -19.13 9.56
N LEU A 103 13.00 -18.80 8.29
CA LEU A 103 12.68 -19.76 7.23
C LEU A 103 13.81 -19.97 6.23
N GLY A 104 14.77 -19.06 6.14
CA GLY A 104 15.76 -19.02 5.06
C GLY A 104 16.56 -20.30 4.87
N LYS A 105 16.93 -20.96 5.96
CA LYS A 105 17.72 -22.21 5.97
C LYS A 105 16.89 -23.48 5.86
N LEU A 106 15.56 -23.38 5.82
CA LEU A 106 14.69 -24.54 5.65
C LEU A 106 14.55 -24.88 4.17
N ASN A 107 14.47 -26.19 3.86
CA ASN A 107 14.12 -26.62 2.51
C ASN A 107 12.70 -26.20 2.17
N LEU A 108 12.44 -25.86 0.91
CA LEU A 108 11.11 -25.45 0.45
C LEU A 108 10.03 -26.49 0.78
N THR A 109 10.39 -27.78 0.74
CA THR A 109 9.50 -28.90 1.04
C THR A 109 9.14 -29.03 2.52
N ASP A 110 9.99 -28.51 3.41
CA ASP A 110 9.84 -28.60 4.86
C ASP A 110 9.02 -27.42 5.43
N ILE A 111 8.78 -26.41 4.60
CA ILE A 111 7.98 -25.25 4.99
C ILE A 111 6.50 -25.54 4.72
N ASP A 112 5.78 -25.80 5.79
CA ASP A 112 4.34 -26.01 5.77
C ASP A 112 3.55 -24.75 6.22
N GLN A 113 2.23 -24.85 6.14
CA GLN A 113 1.35 -23.74 6.54
C GLN A 113 1.48 -23.40 8.04
N LEU A 114 1.76 -24.42 8.89
CA LEU A 114 1.93 -24.22 10.33
C LEU A 114 3.19 -23.40 10.61
N THR A 115 4.27 -23.68 9.92
CA THR A 115 5.55 -22.97 10.02
C THR A 115 5.38 -21.48 9.68
N ILE A 116 4.64 -21.16 8.60
CA ILE A 116 4.36 -19.78 8.23
C ILE A 116 3.42 -19.11 9.25
N LYS A 117 2.41 -19.82 9.76
CA LYS A 117 1.56 -19.27 10.85
C LYS A 117 2.35 -18.96 12.12
N LYS A 118 3.33 -19.78 12.47
CA LYS A 118 4.25 -19.50 13.59
C LYS A 118 5.06 -18.25 13.35
N LEU A 119 5.58 -18.03 12.13
CA LEU A 119 6.28 -16.79 11.76
C LEU A 119 5.37 -15.57 11.92
N ILE A 120 4.16 -15.60 11.37
CA ILE A 120 3.20 -14.49 11.50
C ILE A 120 2.86 -14.21 12.97
N LYS A 121 2.64 -15.28 13.77
CA LYS A 121 2.40 -15.13 15.22
C LYS A 121 3.58 -14.50 15.93
N LYS A 122 4.81 -14.90 15.62
CA LYS A 122 6.04 -14.30 16.16
C LYS A 122 6.11 -12.82 15.82
N LEU A 123 5.87 -12.42 14.58
CA LEU A 123 5.86 -11.01 14.18
C LEU A 123 4.86 -10.19 15.00
N LYS A 124 3.69 -10.76 15.29
CA LYS A 124 2.70 -10.11 16.17
C LYS A 124 3.20 -9.95 17.61
N GLN A 125 3.86 -10.98 18.14
CA GLN A 125 4.46 -10.95 19.50
C GLN A 125 5.62 -9.95 19.58
N ASP A 126 6.38 -9.80 18.50
CA ASP A 126 7.46 -8.80 18.36
C ASP A 126 6.92 -7.36 18.12
N GLY A 127 5.60 -7.14 18.20
CA GLY A 127 4.96 -5.82 18.09
C GLY A 127 4.74 -5.31 16.67
N TYR A 128 4.94 -6.14 15.64
CA TYR A 128 4.66 -5.72 14.25
C TYR A 128 3.15 -5.73 13.98
N GLY A 129 2.61 -4.57 13.54
CA GLY A 129 1.20 -4.42 13.16
C GLY A 129 0.81 -5.18 11.90
N TYR A 130 -0.50 -5.17 11.61
CA TYR A 130 -1.12 -5.84 10.46
C TYR A 130 -0.37 -5.61 9.13
N GLU A 131 -0.01 -4.36 8.82
CA GLU A 131 0.62 -4.02 7.55
C GLU A 131 1.93 -4.80 7.31
N THR A 132 2.78 -4.92 8.34
CA THR A 132 4.05 -5.68 8.22
C THR A 132 3.78 -7.17 8.07
N GLN A 133 2.87 -7.72 8.88
CA GLN A 133 2.48 -9.14 8.79
C GLN A 133 1.89 -9.48 7.40
N ASN A 134 1.02 -8.60 6.88
CA ASN A 134 0.42 -8.79 5.56
C ASN A 134 1.45 -8.69 4.44
N LYS A 135 2.40 -7.78 4.56
CA LYS A 135 3.52 -7.64 3.61
C LYS A 135 4.37 -8.90 3.56
N VAL A 136 4.73 -9.48 4.72
CA VAL A 136 5.45 -10.76 4.80
C VAL A 136 4.65 -11.87 4.11
N LYS A 137 3.35 -11.96 4.40
CA LYS A 137 2.45 -12.93 3.77
C LYS A 137 2.43 -12.81 2.24
N VAL A 138 2.31 -11.58 1.72
CA VAL A 138 2.25 -11.31 0.27
C VAL A 138 3.56 -11.74 -0.42
N VAL A 139 4.70 -11.41 0.17
CA VAL A 139 6.01 -11.81 -0.35
C VAL A 139 6.14 -13.34 -0.36
N LEU A 140 5.76 -14.02 0.72
CA LEU A 140 5.78 -15.49 0.78
C LEU A 140 4.85 -16.13 -0.24
N ILE A 141 3.64 -15.59 -0.43
CA ILE A 141 2.71 -16.10 -1.46
C ILE A 141 3.34 -16.02 -2.84
N ASP A 142 4.00 -14.93 -3.19
CA ASP A 142 4.61 -14.72 -4.50
C ASP A 142 5.82 -15.66 -4.72
N ILE A 143 6.70 -15.78 -3.72
CA ILE A 143 7.85 -16.71 -3.73
C ILE A 143 7.38 -18.16 -3.93
N PHE A 144 6.42 -18.61 -3.12
CA PHE A 144 5.92 -19.99 -3.17
C PHE A 144 5.02 -20.27 -4.39
N ASN A 145 4.33 -19.26 -4.95
CA ASN A 145 3.64 -19.45 -6.22
C ASN A 145 4.62 -19.76 -7.34
N LYS A 146 5.78 -19.10 -7.35
CA LYS A 146 6.80 -19.36 -8.37
C LYS A 146 7.52 -20.70 -8.13
N ALA A 147 7.76 -21.07 -6.86
CA ALA A 147 8.27 -22.39 -6.51
C ALA A 147 7.31 -23.51 -6.94
N LEU A 148 6.00 -23.29 -6.78
CA LEU A 148 4.96 -24.23 -7.26
C LEU A 148 4.97 -24.36 -8.78
N THR A 149 5.05 -23.22 -9.51
CA THR A 149 5.10 -23.22 -10.99
C THR A 149 6.35 -23.93 -11.53
N ASN A 150 7.47 -23.89 -10.79
CA ASN A 150 8.73 -24.57 -11.15
C ASN A 150 8.84 -25.98 -10.53
N GLU A 151 7.76 -26.51 -9.96
CA GLU A 151 7.67 -27.87 -9.44
C GLU A 151 8.62 -28.18 -8.26
N TYR A 152 9.12 -27.17 -7.54
CA TYR A 152 9.89 -27.37 -6.30
C TYR A 152 9.01 -27.83 -5.13
N ILE A 153 7.72 -27.46 -5.15
CA ILE A 153 6.73 -27.82 -4.12
C ILE A 153 5.40 -28.22 -4.76
N ARG A 154 4.62 -29.04 -4.07
CA ARG A 154 3.30 -29.52 -4.53
C ARG A 154 2.16 -28.53 -4.30
N LYS A 155 2.26 -27.68 -3.30
CA LYS A 155 1.25 -26.66 -2.92
C LYS A 155 1.94 -25.46 -2.31
N ASN A 156 1.33 -24.29 -2.47
CA ASN A 156 1.83 -23.09 -1.84
C ASN A 156 1.44 -23.07 -0.35
N PRO A 157 2.40 -23.15 0.59
CA PRO A 157 2.10 -23.21 2.02
C PRO A 157 1.61 -21.86 2.58
N ALA A 158 1.84 -20.74 1.88
CA ALA A 158 1.39 -19.41 2.29
C ALA A 158 -0.06 -19.11 1.86
N LYS A 159 -0.65 -19.93 0.97
CA LYS A 159 -2.02 -19.74 0.48
C LYS A 159 -3.03 -20.07 1.59
N GLY A 160 -4.05 -19.21 1.74
CA GLY A 160 -5.11 -19.40 2.74
C GLY A 160 -4.72 -18.95 4.17
N ILE A 161 -3.56 -18.33 4.36
CA ILE A 161 -3.21 -17.70 5.64
C ILE A 161 -3.95 -16.36 5.73
N SER A 162 -4.75 -16.19 6.80
CA SER A 162 -5.35 -14.92 7.15
C SER A 162 -4.49 -14.18 8.17
N VAL A 163 -4.38 -12.88 8.03
CA VAL A 163 -3.83 -11.96 9.02
C VAL A 163 -5.00 -11.11 9.50
N LYS A 164 -5.24 -11.07 10.82
CA LYS A 164 -6.32 -10.24 11.37
C LYS A 164 -5.95 -8.77 11.13
N ARG A 165 -6.84 -8.05 10.49
CA ARG A 165 -6.68 -6.61 10.28
C ARG A 165 -6.99 -5.90 11.59
N ASP A 166 -6.09 -5.00 11.98
CA ASP A 166 -6.39 -4.04 13.03
C ASP A 166 -7.50 -3.10 12.53
N GLU A 167 -8.18 -2.42 13.42
CA GLU A 167 -9.16 -1.40 13.03
C GLU A 167 -8.51 -0.41 12.08
N LYS A 168 -9.23 -0.06 11.01
CA LYS A 168 -8.72 0.86 10.00
C LYS A 168 -8.56 2.22 10.68
N LYS A 169 -7.33 2.66 10.90
CA LYS A 169 -7.08 4.02 11.37
C LYS A 169 -7.71 4.99 10.36
N GLU A 170 -8.46 5.93 10.87
CA GLU A 170 -8.99 7.00 10.05
C GLU A 170 -7.86 7.78 9.39
N VAL A 171 -8.11 8.19 8.16
CA VAL A 171 -7.14 8.97 7.41
C VAL A 171 -7.16 10.40 7.98
N LYS A 172 -6.03 10.87 8.50
CA LYS A 172 -5.93 12.25 9.01
C LYS A 172 -6.18 13.25 7.88
N VAL A 173 -7.16 14.09 8.10
CA VAL A 173 -7.51 15.27 7.31
C VAL A 173 -7.50 16.45 8.25
N LEU A 174 -6.96 17.59 7.85
CA LEU A 174 -7.05 18.79 8.65
C LEU A 174 -8.50 19.29 8.67
N SER A 175 -9.04 19.57 9.85
CA SER A 175 -10.28 20.33 9.98
C SER A 175 -10.09 21.75 9.41
N GLU A 176 -11.15 22.49 9.23
CA GLU A 176 -11.03 23.89 8.79
C GLU A 176 -10.24 24.73 9.80
N GLU A 177 -10.51 24.55 11.07
CA GLU A 177 -9.80 25.22 12.16
C GLU A 177 -8.33 24.84 12.19
N GLU A 178 -8.00 23.53 12.20
CA GLU A 178 -6.62 23.06 12.16
C GLU A 178 -5.87 23.60 10.94
N GLN A 179 -6.54 23.67 9.78
CA GLN A 179 -5.96 24.22 8.55
C GLN A 179 -5.64 25.71 8.70
N ILE A 180 -6.58 26.50 9.22
CA ILE A 180 -6.39 27.95 9.47
C ILE A 180 -5.19 28.14 10.41
N LEU A 181 -5.20 27.50 11.57
CA LEU A 181 -4.14 27.62 12.58
C LEU A 181 -2.77 27.22 12.03
N PHE A 182 -2.71 26.08 11.32
CA PHE A 182 -1.47 25.62 10.73
C PHE A 182 -0.90 26.63 9.72
N PHE A 183 -1.74 27.14 8.80
CA PHE A 183 -1.27 28.06 7.77
C PHE A 183 -0.98 29.45 8.31
N ASP A 184 -1.66 29.91 9.36
CA ASP A 184 -1.34 31.17 10.04
C ASP A 184 0.03 31.09 10.71
N CYS A 185 0.34 30.02 11.41
CA CYS A 185 1.64 29.79 12.02
C CYS A 185 2.74 29.54 10.96
N ALA A 186 2.40 28.85 9.85
CA ALA A 186 3.35 28.58 8.77
C ALA A 186 3.74 29.85 7.98
N LYS A 187 3.00 30.96 8.05
CA LYS A 187 3.32 32.22 7.38
C LYS A 187 4.71 32.69 7.77
N GLY A 188 5.53 33.03 6.77
CA GLY A 188 6.91 33.44 6.97
C GLY A 188 7.91 32.32 7.17
N THR A 189 7.48 31.08 7.40
CA THR A 189 8.40 29.95 7.45
C THR A 189 8.94 29.60 6.07
N PHE A 190 10.11 28.96 6.03
CA PHE A 190 10.81 28.66 4.77
C PHE A 190 9.99 27.78 3.82
N TYR A 191 9.21 26.83 4.34
CA TYR A 191 8.43 25.86 3.55
C TYR A 191 6.94 26.24 3.36
N ASN A 192 6.51 27.44 3.79
CA ASN A 192 5.13 27.84 3.66
C ASN A 192 4.59 27.74 2.22
N ASN A 193 5.36 28.20 1.23
CA ASN A 193 4.93 28.13 -0.17
C ASN A 193 4.75 26.67 -0.64
N LEU A 194 5.57 25.75 -0.17
CA LEU A 194 5.42 24.30 -0.45
C LEU A 194 4.16 23.75 0.20
N PHE A 195 3.86 24.12 1.45
CA PHE A 195 2.65 23.66 2.15
C PHE A 195 1.38 24.16 1.44
N VAL A 196 1.35 25.44 1.03
CA VAL A 196 0.25 26.00 0.26
C VAL A 196 0.10 25.27 -1.08
N ALA A 197 1.18 25.03 -1.82
CA ALA A 197 1.14 24.28 -3.06
C ALA A 197 0.63 22.85 -2.83
N ALA A 198 1.06 22.19 -1.73
CA ALA A 198 0.64 20.81 -1.39
C ALA A 198 -0.87 20.71 -1.14
N VAL A 199 -1.43 21.63 -0.32
CA VAL A 199 -2.86 21.59 0.01
C VAL A 199 -3.74 22.11 -1.12
N SER A 200 -3.21 22.93 -2.03
CA SER A 200 -3.95 23.49 -3.19
C SER A 200 -3.98 22.57 -4.41
N THR A 201 -3.09 21.58 -4.47
CA THR A 201 -2.94 20.72 -5.66
C THR A 201 -3.14 19.22 -5.38
N GLY A 202 -3.05 18.82 -4.11
CA GLY A 202 -3.06 17.42 -3.72
C GLY A 202 -1.90 16.58 -4.31
N MET A 203 -0.82 17.22 -4.80
CA MET A 203 0.37 16.53 -5.28
C MET A 203 1.04 15.71 -4.18
N ARG A 204 1.64 14.58 -4.57
CA ARG A 204 2.50 13.83 -3.65
C ARG A 204 3.77 14.61 -3.35
N ILE A 205 4.31 14.47 -2.13
CA ILE A 205 5.52 15.22 -1.76
C ILE A 205 6.70 14.98 -2.71
N GLY A 206 6.85 13.77 -3.23
CA GLY A 206 7.88 13.47 -4.23
C GLY A 206 7.64 14.11 -5.60
N GLU A 207 6.38 14.38 -5.97
CA GLU A 207 5.99 15.12 -7.18
C GLU A 207 6.30 16.61 -7.00
N LEU A 208 5.98 17.18 -5.82
CA LEU A 208 6.35 18.57 -5.48
C LEU A 208 7.87 18.75 -5.40
N ALA A 209 8.59 17.79 -4.81
CA ALA A 209 10.05 17.81 -4.76
C ALA A 209 10.70 17.72 -6.15
N ALA A 210 10.01 17.13 -7.13
CA ALA A 210 10.47 17.00 -8.51
C ALA A 210 10.00 18.15 -9.43
N LEU A 211 9.18 19.07 -8.90
CA LEU A 211 8.57 20.14 -9.70
C LEU A 211 9.62 21.15 -10.13
N ARG A 212 9.57 21.49 -11.43
CA ARG A 212 10.41 22.52 -12.06
C ARG A 212 9.54 23.69 -12.48
N TRP A 213 10.16 24.86 -12.64
CA TRP A 213 9.44 26.02 -13.15
C TRP A 213 8.86 25.77 -14.55
N SER A 214 9.59 25.03 -15.40
CA SER A 214 9.17 24.65 -16.75
C SER A 214 7.99 23.68 -16.82
N ASP A 215 7.60 23.06 -15.69
CA ASP A 215 6.41 22.20 -15.63
C ASP A 215 5.11 22.99 -15.45
N ILE A 216 5.22 24.31 -15.25
CA ILE A 216 4.08 25.20 -15.03
C ILE A 216 3.77 25.90 -16.36
N ASP A 217 2.59 25.66 -16.85
CA ASP A 217 2.04 26.36 -18.02
C ASP A 217 1.21 27.56 -17.53
N TRP A 218 1.77 28.72 -17.64
CA TRP A 218 1.15 29.97 -17.16
C TRP A 218 0.08 30.53 -18.10
N GLU A 219 0.05 30.09 -19.36
CA GLU A 219 -0.98 30.50 -20.30
C GLU A 219 -2.29 29.77 -20.01
N THR A 220 -2.19 28.47 -19.73
CA THR A 220 -3.35 27.63 -19.41
C THR A 220 -3.60 27.47 -17.90
N ASN A 221 -2.75 28.04 -17.05
CA ASN A 221 -2.78 27.90 -15.59
C ASN A 221 -2.82 26.44 -15.12
N VAL A 222 -1.86 25.64 -15.58
CA VAL A 222 -1.81 24.21 -15.33
C VAL A 222 -0.40 23.76 -14.90
N ILE A 223 -0.33 22.88 -13.89
CA ILE A 223 0.89 22.15 -13.52
C ILE A 223 0.90 20.80 -14.24
N LYS A 224 1.96 20.51 -14.99
CA LYS A 224 2.19 19.23 -15.66
C LYS A 224 2.99 18.28 -14.75
N VAL A 225 2.32 17.33 -14.13
CA VAL A 225 2.97 16.33 -13.24
C VAL A 225 3.50 15.18 -14.10
N THR A 226 4.81 15.11 -14.27
CA THR A 226 5.47 14.15 -15.17
C THR A 226 6.48 13.24 -14.49
N ARG A 227 6.93 13.57 -13.27
CA ARG A 227 7.99 12.85 -12.56
C ARG A 227 7.81 12.91 -11.04
N THR A 228 8.56 12.09 -10.33
CA THR A 228 8.68 12.14 -8.87
C THR A 228 10.14 12.05 -8.47
N LEU A 229 10.52 12.67 -7.37
CA LEU A 229 11.86 12.60 -6.79
C LEU A 229 11.81 11.73 -5.54
N VAL A 230 12.72 10.76 -5.47
CA VAL A 230 12.86 9.85 -4.33
C VAL A 230 14.27 9.94 -3.76
N TYR A 231 14.41 9.80 -2.43
CA TYR A 231 15.70 9.78 -1.76
C TYR A 231 15.95 8.40 -1.19
N GLN A 232 16.73 7.59 -1.90
CA GLN A 232 16.91 6.17 -1.59
C GLN A 232 18.28 5.68 -2.07
N LYS A 233 18.69 4.51 -1.57
CA LYS A 233 19.85 3.79 -2.08
C LYS A 233 19.37 2.76 -3.10
N TYR A 234 19.79 2.87 -4.34
CA TYR A 234 19.57 1.89 -5.40
C TYR A 234 20.74 0.93 -5.52
N GLU A 235 20.58 -0.11 -6.33
CA GLU A 235 21.67 -1.02 -6.65
C GLU A 235 22.76 -0.26 -7.42
N GLY A 236 24.01 -0.35 -6.95
CA GLY A 236 25.13 0.41 -7.48
C GLY A 236 25.43 1.73 -6.77
N ASP A 237 24.53 2.24 -5.94
CA ASP A 237 24.82 3.43 -5.14
C ASP A 237 25.69 3.08 -3.93
N GLU A 238 26.70 3.91 -3.63
CA GLU A 238 27.47 3.77 -2.38
C GLU A 238 26.62 4.13 -1.16
N GLN A 239 25.81 5.17 -1.27
CA GLN A 239 24.93 5.70 -0.22
C GLN A 239 23.56 6.11 -0.79
N LYS A 240 22.66 6.57 0.09
CA LYS A 240 21.37 7.12 -0.35
C LYS A 240 21.60 8.36 -1.19
N SER A 241 20.90 8.44 -2.32
CA SER A 241 20.93 9.56 -3.25
C SER A 241 19.54 9.90 -3.77
N PHE A 242 19.42 11.03 -4.45
CA PHE A 242 18.18 11.45 -5.08
C PHE A 242 18.07 10.88 -6.48
N HIS A 243 16.91 10.32 -6.81
CA HIS A 243 16.62 9.75 -8.13
C HIS A 243 15.31 10.30 -8.66
N PHE A 244 15.30 10.70 -9.93
CA PHE A 244 14.04 10.95 -10.63
C PHE A 244 13.44 9.62 -11.07
N GLU A 245 12.17 9.40 -10.72
CA GLU A 245 11.39 8.28 -11.20
C GLU A 245 10.24 8.74 -12.10
N ASN A 246 9.94 7.94 -13.11
CA ASN A 246 8.71 8.09 -13.88
C ASN A 246 7.50 7.70 -13.00
N PRO A 247 6.35 8.34 -13.18
CA PRO A 247 5.13 7.96 -12.49
C PRO A 247 4.79 6.48 -12.66
N LYS A 248 4.22 5.87 -11.61
CA LYS A 248 3.98 4.41 -11.57
C LYS A 248 2.95 3.93 -12.60
N THR A 249 2.00 4.78 -12.95
CA THR A 249 0.90 4.47 -13.89
C THR A 249 0.75 5.60 -14.90
N ALA A 250 0.14 5.33 -16.05
CA ALA A 250 -0.20 6.36 -17.04
C ALA A 250 -1.08 7.47 -16.43
N THR A 251 -2.00 7.12 -15.54
CA THR A 251 -2.87 8.06 -14.83
C THR A 251 -2.14 8.97 -13.84
N SER A 252 -0.91 8.64 -13.47
CA SER A 252 -0.09 9.49 -12.61
C SER A 252 0.53 10.68 -13.36
N LYS A 253 0.69 10.58 -14.69
CA LYS A 253 0.96 11.74 -15.54
C LYS A 253 -0.36 12.49 -15.72
N ARG A 254 -0.42 13.71 -15.24
CA ARG A 254 -1.65 14.49 -15.21
C ARG A 254 -1.40 15.98 -15.23
N ASN A 255 -2.43 16.71 -15.57
CA ASN A 255 -2.47 18.17 -15.49
C ASN A 255 -3.34 18.57 -14.31
N ILE A 256 -2.86 19.50 -13.48
CA ILE A 256 -3.59 20.02 -12.32
C ILE A 256 -3.82 21.51 -12.55
N PRO A 257 -5.08 21.98 -12.59
CA PRO A 257 -5.38 23.40 -12.66
C PRO A 257 -4.85 24.14 -11.43
N ILE A 258 -4.35 25.34 -11.63
CA ILE A 258 -3.79 26.18 -10.58
C ILE A 258 -4.88 27.14 -10.09
N ASN A 259 -5.20 27.11 -8.80
CA ASN A 259 -6.03 28.13 -8.17
C ASN A 259 -5.17 29.34 -7.77
N HIS A 260 -5.82 30.46 -7.45
CA HIS A 260 -5.13 31.71 -7.12
C HIS A 260 -4.14 31.59 -5.96
N GLN A 261 -4.47 30.85 -4.90
CA GLN A 261 -3.57 30.65 -3.76
C GLN A 261 -2.31 29.89 -4.15
N CYS A 262 -2.47 28.84 -4.96
CA CYS A 262 -1.35 28.08 -5.50
C CYS A 262 -0.45 28.93 -6.41
N GLU A 263 -1.06 29.72 -7.30
CA GLU A 263 -0.35 30.65 -8.19
C GLU A 263 0.54 31.60 -7.39
N MET A 264 -0.02 32.25 -6.38
CA MET A 264 0.73 33.18 -5.53
C MET A 264 1.84 32.48 -4.75
N ALA A 265 1.63 31.28 -4.27
CA ALA A 265 2.65 30.49 -3.58
C ALA A 265 3.81 30.11 -4.52
N LEU A 266 3.50 29.66 -5.74
CA LEU A 266 4.49 29.29 -6.75
C LEU A 266 5.32 30.49 -7.20
N LYS A 267 4.69 31.68 -7.43
CA LYS A 267 5.39 32.93 -7.77
C LYS A 267 6.33 33.36 -6.63
N ARG A 268 5.86 33.33 -5.37
CA ARG A 268 6.71 33.63 -4.20
C ARG A 268 7.86 32.63 -4.09
N GLN A 269 7.59 31.35 -4.33
CA GLN A 269 8.61 30.32 -4.31
C GLN A 269 9.70 30.54 -5.37
N TYR A 270 9.32 30.98 -6.57
CA TYR A 270 10.29 31.31 -7.62
C TYR A 270 11.23 32.43 -7.20
N ILE A 271 10.69 33.50 -6.59
CA ILE A 271 11.49 34.60 -6.04
C ILE A 271 12.44 34.08 -4.95
N GLN A 272 11.91 33.29 -4.00
CA GLN A 272 12.71 32.69 -2.94
C GLN A 272 13.85 31.82 -3.48
N LYS A 273 13.56 31.00 -4.50
CA LYS A 273 14.56 30.15 -5.17
C LYS A 273 15.69 30.97 -5.79
N ASN A 274 15.38 32.05 -6.46
CA ASN A 274 16.38 32.93 -7.06
C ASN A 274 17.29 33.58 -5.98
N VAL A 275 16.73 33.98 -4.85
CA VAL A 275 17.51 34.49 -3.71
C VAL A 275 18.44 33.43 -3.13
N ILE A 276 17.96 32.18 -3.01
CA ILE A 276 18.76 31.06 -2.53
C ILE A 276 19.92 30.77 -3.49
N ALA A 277 19.65 30.70 -4.80
CA ALA A 277 20.65 30.43 -5.82
C ALA A 277 21.78 31.49 -5.84
N GLN A 278 21.43 32.75 -5.57
CA GLN A 278 22.43 33.84 -5.47
C GLN A 278 23.31 33.73 -4.20
N LYS A 279 22.75 33.23 -3.10
CA LYS A 279 23.45 33.09 -1.80
C LYS A 279 24.15 31.76 -1.62
N ALA A 280 23.85 30.75 -2.44
CA ALA A 280 24.46 29.45 -2.33
C ALA A 280 25.97 29.50 -2.57
N PRO A 281 26.79 28.84 -1.74
CA PRO A 281 28.23 28.82 -1.92
C PRO A 281 28.57 28.17 -3.27
N LYS A 282 29.30 28.87 -4.14
CA LYS A 282 29.75 28.36 -5.45
C LYS A 282 30.64 27.09 -5.35
N SER A 283 31.15 26.78 -4.17
CA SER A 283 31.98 25.60 -3.90
C SER A 283 31.22 24.27 -3.82
N LYS A 284 29.89 24.29 -3.63
CA LYS A 284 29.05 23.11 -3.71
C LYS A 284 28.26 23.19 -5.02
N SER A 285 28.83 22.69 -6.10
CA SER A 285 28.08 22.52 -7.35
C SER A 285 26.91 21.59 -7.08
N VAL A 286 25.71 22.19 -6.98
CA VAL A 286 24.47 21.39 -7.06
C VAL A 286 24.54 20.65 -8.38
N ASP A 287 24.35 19.34 -8.35
CA ASP A 287 24.29 18.54 -9.57
C ASP A 287 23.32 19.21 -10.55
N LYS A 288 23.78 19.47 -11.76
CA LYS A 288 23.04 20.22 -12.79
C LYS A 288 21.63 19.68 -13.01
N GLN A 289 21.40 18.38 -12.77
CA GLN A 289 20.09 17.76 -12.90
C GLN A 289 19.04 18.26 -11.91
N TYR A 290 19.46 18.86 -10.77
CA TYR A 290 18.57 19.39 -9.73
C TYR A 290 18.51 20.91 -9.68
N ALA A 291 19.28 21.61 -10.51
CA ALA A 291 19.41 23.06 -10.45
C ALA A 291 18.11 23.82 -10.69
N ASP A 292 17.20 23.28 -11.51
CA ASP A 292 15.94 23.90 -11.90
C ASP A 292 14.74 23.45 -11.05
N LEU A 293 14.98 22.69 -9.95
CA LEU A 293 13.93 22.33 -9.01
C LEU A 293 13.36 23.59 -8.33
N LEU A 294 12.03 23.68 -8.28
CA LEU A 294 11.35 24.83 -7.68
C LEU A 294 11.43 24.82 -6.14
N PHE A 295 11.25 23.66 -5.52
CA PHE A 295 11.30 23.48 -4.07
C PHE A 295 12.63 22.83 -3.66
N THR A 296 13.46 23.57 -2.94
CA THR A 296 14.77 23.13 -2.46
C THR A 296 14.94 23.45 -0.98
N THR A 297 16.01 22.97 -0.37
CA THR A 297 16.42 23.41 0.96
C THR A 297 17.02 24.83 0.88
N LYS A 298 17.29 25.44 2.04
CA LYS A 298 18.02 26.71 2.14
C LYS A 298 19.43 26.68 1.55
N PHE A 299 19.97 25.50 1.28
CA PHE A 299 21.28 25.27 0.67
C PHE A 299 21.19 24.93 -0.81
N ASP A 300 20.04 25.13 -1.42
CA ASP A 300 19.74 24.80 -2.81
C ASP A 300 19.83 23.31 -3.17
N THR A 301 19.75 22.43 -2.20
CA THR A 301 19.73 20.98 -2.41
C THR A 301 18.31 20.44 -2.50
N PRO A 302 18.09 19.30 -3.18
CA PRO A 302 16.78 18.68 -3.24
C PRO A 302 16.18 18.38 -1.86
N ILE A 303 14.85 18.40 -1.76
CA ILE A 303 14.12 18.06 -0.54
C ILE A 303 13.67 16.60 -0.56
N ASN A 304 13.56 16.01 0.63
CA ASN A 304 12.97 14.69 0.83
C ASN A 304 11.80 14.75 1.83
N SER A 305 11.05 13.67 1.92
CA SER A 305 9.87 13.60 2.81
C SER A 305 10.21 13.84 4.28
N GLN A 306 11.39 13.43 4.76
CA GLN A 306 11.78 13.61 6.15
C GLN A 306 11.95 15.09 6.51
N ILE A 307 12.60 15.86 5.66
CA ILE A 307 12.78 17.33 5.85
C ILE A 307 11.41 18.00 5.99
N ILE A 308 10.45 17.59 5.16
CA ILE A 308 9.10 18.16 5.20
C ILE A 308 8.31 17.71 6.43
N CYS A 309 8.46 16.45 6.86
CA CYS A 309 7.88 15.99 8.14
C CYS A 309 8.40 16.80 9.33
N GLU A 310 9.70 17.07 9.37
CA GLU A 310 10.33 17.89 10.42
C GLU A 310 9.85 19.36 10.36
N ALA A 311 9.65 19.90 9.17
CA ALA A 311 9.12 21.23 8.99
C ALA A 311 7.65 21.34 9.43
N ILE A 312 6.81 20.35 9.09
CA ILE A 312 5.42 20.24 9.58
C ILE A 312 5.40 20.15 11.11
N LYS A 313 6.25 19.27 11.68
CA LYS A 313 6.33 19.10 13.12
C LYS A 313 6.62 20.41 13.83
N LYS A 314 7.57 21.22 13.34
CA LYS A 314 7.91 22.52 13.92
C LYS A 314 6.74 23.48 13.89
N VAL A 315 5.95 23.53 12.82
CA VAL A 315 4.76 24.39 12.74
C VAL A 315 3.68 23.88 13.69
N VAL A 316 3.46 22.57 13.78
CA VAL A 316 2.48 21.99 14.71
C VAL A 316 2.90 22.23 16.16
N ASP A 317 4.17 22.00 16.49
CA ASP A 317 4.70 22.29 17.84
C ASP A 317 4.48 23.77 18.20
N GLU A 318 4.68 24.70 17.29
CA GLU A 318 4.45 26.15 17.47
C GLU A 318 2.97 26.46 17.68
N VAL A 319 2.07 25.87 16.89
CA VAL A 319 0.61 26.02 17.08
C VAL A 319 0.21 25.54 18.47
N ASN A 320 0.77 24.42 18.92
CA ASN A 320 0.40 23.79 20.20
C ASN A 320 0.99 24.49 21.44
N LEU A 321 1.98 25.39 21.28
CA LEU A 321 2.55 26.15 22.42
C LEU A 321 1.51 26.95 23.21
N THR A 322 0.43 27.35 22.60
CA THR A 322 -0.62 28.21 23.20
C THR A 322 -1.95 27.48 23.36
N ARG A 323 -1.99 26.16 23.16
CA ARG A 323 -3.21 25.35 23.22
C ARG A 323 -3.21 24.44 24.43
N ASP A 324 -4.40 24.16 24.96
CA ASP A 324 -4.57 23.13 25.98
C ASP A 324 -4.37 21.74 25.36
N TYR A 325 -3.89 20.79 26.15
CA TYR A 325 -3.57 19.41 25.73
C TYR A 325 -4.72 18.71 24.98
N VAL A 326 -5.97 19.01 25.32
CA VAL A 326 -7.16 18.42 24.70
C VAL A 326 -7.37 18.95 23.27
N ASP A 327 -6.89 20.16 22.97
CA ASP A 327 -7.07 20.85 21.70
C ASP A 327 -5.81 20.84 20.81
N GLU A 328 -4.78 20.08 21.22
CA GLU A 328 -3.55 19.97 20.44
C GLU A 328 -3.79 19.33 19.07
N ILE A 329 -3.14 19.89 18.06
CA ILE A 329 -3.11 19.31 16.71
C ILE A 329 -2.12 18.14 16.72
N GLU A 330 -2.57 16.96 16.30
CA GLU A 330 -1.67 15.82 16.08
C GLU A 330 -0.67 16.10 14.97
N VAL A 331 0.62 15.78 15.18
CA VAL A 331 1.63 15.85 14.14
C VAL A 331 1.26 14.91 12.99
N PHE A 332 1.19 15.43 11.80
CA PHE A 332 0.75 14.71 10.61
C PHE A 332 1.83 14.56 9.54
N SER A 333 1.65 13.62 8.63
CA SER A 333 2.56 13.41 7.50
C SER A 333 2.20 14.35 6.34
N PRO A 334 3.14 14.65 5.41
CA PRO A 334 2.85 15.47 4.23
C PRO A 334 1.69 14.95 3.36
N HIS A 335 1.36 13.67 3.48
CA HIS A 335 0.23 13.06 2.76
C HIS A 335 -1.13 13.58 3.23
N CYS A 336 -1.20 14.09 4.46
CA CYS A 336 -2.38 14.74 5.02
C CYS A 336 -2.84 15.93 4.16
N PHE A 337 -1.94 16.76 3.62
CA PHE A 337 -2.33 17.85 2.71
C PHE A 337 -3.09 17.35 1.47
N ARG A 338 -2.68 16.20 0.94
CA ARG A 338 -3.36 15.59 -0.19
C ARG A 338 -4.76 15.06 0.17
N HIS A 339 -4.91 14.51 1.37
CA HIS A 339 -6.22 14.09 1.87
C HIS A 339 -7.11 15.31 2.13
N THR A 340 -6.56 16.35 2.74
CA THR A 340 -7.26 17.63 2.96
C THR A 340 -7.70 18.27 1.63
N PHE A 341 -6.84 18.30 0.60
CA PHE A 341 -7.22 18.76 -0.74
C PHE A 341 -8.41 17.99 -1.29
N ALA A 342 -8.38 16.65 -1.22
CA ALA A 342 -9.49 15.83 -1.71
C ALA A 342 -10.79 16.13 -0.94
N THR A 343 -10.71 16.29 0.38
CA THR A 343 -11.85 16.64 1.23
C THR A 343 -12.42 17.99 0.84
N ARG A 344 -11.58 19.03 0.69
CA ARG A 344 -12.04 20.36 0.25
C ARG A 344 -12.68 20.34 -1.14
N CYS A 345 -12.16 19.51 -2.05
CA CYS A 345 -12.80 19.30 -3.36
C CYS A 345 -14.20 18.71 -3.23
N PHE A 346 -14.39 17.73 -2.36
CA PHE A 346 -15.71 17.11 -2.13
C PHE A 346 -16.68 18.08 -1.45
N GLU A 347 -16.23 18.79 -0.44
CA GLU A 347 -16.99 19.85 0.23
C GLU A 347 -17.44 20.96 -0.73
N SER A 348 -16.62 21.25 -1.75
CA SER A 348 -16.95 22.18 -2.84
C SER A 348 -17.83 21.56 -3.93
N GLY A 349 -18.32 20.33 -3.78
CA GLY A 349 -19.20 19.67 -4.75
C GLY A 349 -18.49 19.14 -6.01
N ILE A 350 -17.15 19.08 -6.02
CA ILE A 350 -16.40 18.54 -7.16
C ILE A 350 -16.61 17.02 -7.25
N GLN A 351 -17.00 16.58 -8.43
CA GLN A 351 -17.31 15.17 -8.67
C GLN A 351 -16.10 14.25 -8.38
N PRO A 352 -16.30 13.07 -7.77
CA PRO A 352 -15.21 12.15 -7.44
C PRO A 352 -14.32 11.74 -8.60
N LYS A 353 -14.86 11.69 -9.82
CA LYS A 353 -14.09 11.39 -11.05
C LYS A 353 -13.09 12.50 -11.38
N THR A 354 -13.46 13.74 -11.18
CA THR A 354 -12.57 14.89 -11.37
C THR A 354 -11.48 14.92 -10.30
N VAL A 355 -11.85 14.67 -9.03
CA VAL A 355 -10.88 14.55 -7.93
C VAL A 355 -9.90 13.39 -8.18
N GLN A 356 -10.39 12.26 -8.70
CA GLN A 356 -9.54 11.13 -9.11
C GLN A 356 -8.50 11.58 -10.15
N ALA A 357 -8.90 12.37 -11.14
CA ALA A 357 -8.00 12.88 -12.17
C ALA A 357 -6.94 13.82 -11.59
N TYR A 358 -7.32 14.77 -10.73
CA TYR A 358 -6.39 15.69 -10.06
C TYR A 358 -5.39 14.95 -9.17
N LEU A 359 -5.85 13.94 -8.43
CA LEU A 359 -4.99 13.15 -7.58
C LEU A 359 -4.13 12.13 -8.38
N GLY A 360 -4.53 11.72 -9.56
CA GLY A 360 -3.88 10.65 -10.33
C GLY A 360 -3.98 9.31 -9.62
N HIS A 361 -5.16 8.96 -9.11
CA HIS A 361 -5.45 7.65 -8.53
C HIS A 361 -5.70 6.62 -9.61
N ALA A 362 -5.07 5.45 -9.51
CA ALA A 362 -5.21 4.37 -10.48
C ALA A 362 -6.62 3.78 -10.52
N SER A 363 -7.35 3.82 -9.40
CA SER A 363 -8.75 3.37 -9.31
C SER A 363 -9.63 4.43 -8.67
N LEU A 364 -10.90 4.47 -9.07
CA LEU A 364 -11.90 5.35 -8.46
C LEU A 364 -12.15 4.96 -6.99
N GLN A 365 -12.02 3.67 -6.65
CA GLN A 365 -12.19 3.18 -5.28
C GLN A 365 -11.30 3.91 -4.28
N MET A 366 -10.03 4.18 -4.63
CA MET A 366 -9.13 4.94 -3.76
C MET A 366 -9.64 6.36 -3.45
N THR A 367 -10.36 6.96 -4.41
CA THR A 367 -10.96 8.30 -4.25
C THR A 367 -12.25 8.21 -3.47
N MET A 368 -13.05 7.17 -3.72
CA MET A 368 -14.31 6.92 -3.00
C MET A 368 -14.08 6.55 -1.53
N ASP A 369 -12.98 5.85 -1.21
CA ASP A 369 -12.62 5.56 0.19
C ASP A 369 -12.35 6.86 0.99
N LEU A 370 -11.82 7.90 0.35
CA LEU A 370 -11.70 9.24 0.96
C LEU A 370 -13.04 9.94 1.04
N TYR A 371 -13.85 9.89 -0.03
CA TYR A 371 -15.18 10.49 -0.08
C TYR A 371 -16.08 9.96 1.04
N THR A 372 -16.13 8.64 1.24
CA THR A 372 -16.95 8.02 2.28
C THR A 372 -16.54 8.40 3.71
N SER A 373 -15.27 8.74 3.93
CA SER A 373 -14.80 9.20 5.25
C SER A 373 -15.29 10.62 5.59
N VAL A 374 -15.68 11.42 4.58
CA VAL A 374 -16.15 12.82 4.72
C VAL A 374 -17.68 12.90 4.68
N MET A 375 -18.36 11.91 4.08
CA MET A 375 -19.79 11.88 3.85
C MET A 375 -20.70 12.13 5.07
N PRO A 376 -20.39 11.69 6.32
CA PRO A 376 -21.34 11.86 7.42
C PRO A 376 -21.78 13.32 7.63
N LYS A 377 -20.88 14.28 7.38
CA LYS A 377 -21.19 15.71 7.48
C LYS A 377 -21.99 16.27 6.29
N HIS A 378 -21.92 15.64 5.13
CA HIS A 378 -22.58 16.10 3.90
C HIS A 378 -23.93 15.43 3.64
N MET A 379 -24.21 14.26 4.24
CA MET A 379 -25.47 13.57 4.01
C MET A 379 -26.71 14.39 4.39
N SER A 380 -26.58 15.21 5.44
CA SER A 380 -27.67 16.12 5.84
C SER A 380 -27.95 17.16 4.73
N ASN A 381 -26.91 17.86 4.27
CA ASN A 381 -27.04 18.92 3.24
C ASN A 381 -27.48 18.37 1.86
N GLU A 382 -27.13 17.13 1.53
CA GLU A 382 -27.57 16.46 0.30
C GLU A 382 -29.06 16.08 0.37
N MET A 383 -29.53 15.68 1.55
CA MET A 383 -30.96 15.38 1.75
C MET A 383 -31.82 16.67 1.69
N ASP A 384 -31.30 17.80 2.18
CA ASP A 384 -31.97 19.10 2.07
C ASP A 384 -32.20 19.48 0.60
N LYS A 385 -31.21 19.24 -0.28
CA LYS A 385 -31.37 19.45 -1.73
C LYS A 385 -32.43 18.55 -2.36
N VAL A 386 -32.53 17.30 -1.89
CA VAL A 386 -33.59 16.38 -2.32
C VAL A 386 -34.94 16.88 -1.84
N SER A 387 -35.02 17.35 -0.60
CA SER A 387 -36.24 17.95 -0.06
C SER A 387 -36.72 19.15 -0.88
N GLU A 388 -35.82 20.08 -1.22
CA GLU A 388 -36.13 21.23 -2.08
C GLU A 388 -36.66 20.84 -3.47
N VAL A 389 -36.15 19.74 -4.05
CA VAL A 389 -36.64 19.22 -5.34
C VAL A 389 -38.04 18.57 -5.16
N LEU A 390 -38.21 17.78 -4.11
CA LEU A 390 -39.50 17.13 -3.82
C LEU A 390 -40.58 18.15 -3.50
N ASP A 391 -40.22 19.19 -2.73
CA ASP A 391 -41.16 20.30 -2.41
C ASP A 391 -41.61 21.05 -3.66
N ARG A 392 -40.70 21.26 -4.63
CA ARG A 392 -41.05 21.84 -5.94
C ARG A 392 -41.92 20.95 -6.81
N LEU A 393 -41.83 19.64 -6.63
CA LEU A 393 -42.59 18.67 -7.42
C LEU A 393 -43.92 18.27 -6.75
N SER A 394 -44.09 18.56 -5.45
CA SER A 394 -45.33 18.35 -4.74
C SER A 394 -46.38 19.40 -5.19
N THR A 395 -47.27 19.02 -6.09
CA THR A 395 -48.33 19.90 -6.64
C THR A 395 -49.57 20.02 -5.75
N ASN A 396 -49.59 19.40 -4.57
CA ASN A 396 -50.69 19.47 -3.62
C ASN A 396 -50.23 20.05 -2.28
N GLY A 397 -50.85 21.15 -1.91
CA GLY A 397 -50.56 21.97 -0.73
C GLY A 397 -50.92 21.37 0.62
N ASP A 398 -50.53 20.12 0.89
CA ASP A 398 -50.57 19.55 2.23
C ASP A 398 -49.16 19.68 2.90
N THR A 399 -48.63 20.89 3.01
CA THR A 399 -47.57 21.17 3.97
C THR A 399 -48.16 21.01 5.36
N ILE A 400 -47.79 19.91 6.02
CA ILE A 400 -48.00 19.77 7.47
C ILE A 400 -47.16 20.86 8.13
N THR A 401 -47.79 21.98 8.46
CA THR A 401 -47.11 23.04 9.20
C THR A 401 -46.72 22.51 10.59
N GLU A 402 -45.64 23.00 11.14
CA GLU A 402 -45.16 22.64 12.49
C GLU A 402 -46.27 22.77 13.54
N ASP A 403 -47.16 23.74 13.37
CA ASP A 403 -48.37 23.93 14.17
C ASP A 403 -49.42 22.81 14.01
N SER A 404 -49.62 22.30 12.80
CA SER A 404 -50.54 21.19 12.55
C SER A 404 -49.98 19.85 13.06
N TYR A 405 -48.68 19.66 12.98
CA TYR A 405 -47.97 18.51 13.58
C TYR A 405 -48.07 18.54 15.11
N ASN A 406 -47.75 19.66 15.72
CA ASN A 406 -47.81 19.82 17.19
C ASN A 406 -49.25 19.63 17.73
N LYS A 407 -50.25 20.15 17.02
CA LYS A 407 -51.68 19.88 17.35
C LYS A 407 -52.05 18.42 17.19
N ALA A 408 -51.54 17.71 16.20
CA ALA A 408 -51.79 16.29 16.00
C ALA A 408 -51.11 15.42 17.09
N VAL A 409 -49.91 15.80 17.50
CA VAL A 409 -49.17 15.12 18.61
C VAL A 409 -49.88 15.35 19.94
N GLN A 410 -50.34 16.60 20.25
CA GLN A 410 -51.08 16.90 21.45
C GLN A 410 -52.44 16.18 21.52
N ASN A 411 -53.03 15.85 20.39
CA ASN A 411 -54.31 15.12 20.32
C ASN A 411 -54.15 13.60 20.27
N ASN A 412 -52.99 13.04 20.60
CA ASN A 412 -52.69 11.59 20.57
C ASN A 412 -53.03 10.87 19.25
N LYS A 413 -53.03 11.58 18.13
CA LYS A 413 -53.34 11.02 16.79
C LYS A 413 -52.10 10.59 16.00
N ILE A 414 -50.90 10.95 16.43
CA ILE A 414 -49.65 10.54 15.81
C ILE A 414 -48.70 10.05 16.90
N ILE A 415 -48.22 8.82 16.78
CA ILE A 415 -47.18 8.25 17.65
C ILE A 415 -45.85 8.87 17.21
N SER A 416 -45.15 9.54 18.13
CA SER A 416 -43.82 10.09 17.88
C SER A 416 -42.84 8.97 17.58
N PHE A 417 -42.26 8.99 16.39
CA PHE A 417 -41.17 8.07 15.99
C PHE A 417 -39.79 8.49 16.46
N TYR A 418 -39.68 9.56 17.26
CA TYR A 418 -38.41 9.98 17.85
C TYR A 418 -38.42 9.66 19.34
N GLY A 419 -37.70 8.55 19.65
CA GLY A 419 -37.08 8.14 20.86
C GLY A 419 -37.69 8.56 22.18
N ASP A 420 -38.49 7.69 22.76
CA ASP A 420 -38.27 7.23 24.10
C ASP A 420 -38.94 5.88 24.30
N SER A 421 -38.28 5.04 25.04
CA SER A 421 -38.56 3.66 25.38
C SER A 421 -40.06 3.31 25.39
N VAL A 422 -40.40 2.29 24.60
CA VAL A 422 -41.61 1.51 24.77
C VAL A 422 -41.71 1.01 26.21
N VAL A 423 -42.64 1.53 26.97
CA VAL A 423 -43.21 0.81 28.11
C VAL A 423 -44.61 0.41 27.69
N VAL A 424 -44.79 -0.90 27.67
CA VAL A 424 -46.07 -1.59 27.39
C VAL A 424 -47.14 -1.18 28.40
#